data_e36d1b2e49a85b52521d72946c820003
#
_entry.id   e36d1b2e49a85b52521d72946c820003
#
_cell.length_a   1.000
_cell.length_b   1.000
_cell.length_c   1.000
_cell.angle_alpha   90.00
_cell.angle_beta   90.00
_cell.angle_gamma   90.00
#
_symmetry.space_group_name_H-M   'P 1'
#
loop_
_entity.id
_entity.type
_entity.pdbx_description
1 polymer ?
#
loop_
_entity_poly.entity_id
_entity_poly.type
_entity_poly.pdbx_seq_one_letter_code
_entity_poly.pdbx_strand_id
1 'polypeptide(L)' 'MADLGIHLYRQRMRREHPAAGDEEIEARVQGWLMRRAGDYSAR' A
#
# COMPACT_ATOMS: atom_id res chain seq x y z
N MET A 1 6.88 6.81 -12.22
CA MET A 1 5.74 7.67 -12.06
C MET A 1 4.76 7.11 -11.06
N ALA A 2 4.44 5.84 -11.15
CA ALA A 2 3.49 5.25 -10.21
C ALA A 2 4.08 5.08 -8.82
N ASP A 3 5.38 5.15 -8.70
CA ASP A 3 6.04 4.92 -7.43
C ASP A 3 5.68 5.96 -6.39
N LEU A 4 5.35 7.15 -6.85
CA LEU A 4 5.03 8.23 -5.91
C LEU A 4 3.84 7.86 -5.04
N GLY A 5 2.81 7.29 -5.64
CA GLY A 5 1.63 6.90 -4.88
C GLY A 5 1.95 5.82 -3.86
N ILE A 6 2.79 4.88 -4.25
CA ILE A 6 3.16 3.79 -3.36
C ILE A 6 3.94 4.32 -2.17
N HIS A 7 4.85 5.25 -2.42
CA HIS A 7 5.64 5.83 -1.34
C HIS A 7 4.76 6.57 -0.34
N LEU A 8 3.82 7.33 -0.84
CA LEU A 8 2.92 8.09 0.03
C LEU A 8 2.07 7.15 0.87
N TYR A 9 1.55 6.11 0.24
CA TYR A 9 0.72 5.15 0.96
C TYR A 9 1.52 4.45 2.04
N ARG A 10 2.75 4.06 1.72
CA ARG A 10 3.60 3.38 2.69
C ARG A 10 3.91 4.26 3.89
N GLN A 11 4.24 5.52 3.62
CA GLN A 11 4.53 6.45 4.71
C GLN A 11 3.30 6.65 5.57
N ARG A 12 2.15 6.75 4.94
CA ARG A 12 0.91 6.94 5.68
C ARG A 12 0.65 5.75 6.60
N MET A 13 0.88 4.54 6.08
CA MET A 13 0.66 3.35 6.89
C MET A 13 1.60 3.32 8.08
N ARG A 14 2.83 3.74 7.87
CA ARG A 14 3.79 3.76 8.97
C ARG A 14 3.37 4.73 10.06
N ARG A 15 2.78 5.84 9.68
CA ARG A 15 2.32 6.82 10.64
C ARG A 15 1.11 6.33 11.41
N GLU A 16 0.18 5.71 10.70
CA GLU A 16 -1.04 5.24 11.32
C GLU A 16 -0.81 3.99 12.15
N HIS A 17 0.21 3.22 11.80
CA HIS A 17 0.52 1.98 12.49
C HIS A 17 1.99 1.96 12.92
N PRO A 18 2.35 2.82 13.87
CA PRO A 18 3.75 2.93 14.27
C PRO A 18 4.29 1.65 14.89
N ALA A 19 3.41 0.83 15.44
CA ALA A 19 3.84 -0.42 16.06
C ALA A 19 3.99 -1.54 15.04
N ALA A 20 3.51 -1.34 13.83
CA ALA A 20 3.58 -2.37 12.81
C ALA A 20 5.00 -2.50 12.27
N GLY A 21 5.42 -3.73 12.02
CA GLY A 21 6.73 -3.97 11.44
C GLY A 21 6.73 -3.74 9.93
N ASP A 22 7.94 -3.78 9.36
CA ASP A 22 8.06 -3.56 7.93
C ASP A 22 7.27 -4.58 7.13
N GLU A 23 7.28 -5.82 7.58
CA GLU A 23 6.55 -6.87 6.88
C GLU A 23 5.06 -6.58 6.84
N GLU A 24 4.55 -6.10 7.95
CA GLU A 24 3.13 -5.81 8.01
C GLU A 24 2.79 -4.64 7.10
N ILE A 25 3.62 -3.63 7.11
CA ILE A 25 3.41 -2.48 6.24
C ILE A 25 3.44 -2.91 4.78
N GLU A 26 4.40 -3.76 4.42
CA GLU A 26 4.50 -4.24 3.04
C GLU A 26 3.27 -5.05 2.65
N ALA A 27 2.77 -5.85 3.58
CA ALA A 27 1.58 -6.64 3.29
C ALA A 27 0.39 -5.73 2.99
N ARG A 28 0.26 -4.65 3.71
CA ARG A 28 -0.82 -3.71 3.48
C ARG A 28 -0.66 -3.03 2.12
N VAL A 29 0.57 -2.67 1.79
CA VAL A 29 0.84 -2.03 0.50
C VAL A 29 0.51 -3.00 -0.63
N GLN A 30 0.90 -4.25 -0.48
CA GLN A 30 0.61 -5.25 -1.50
C GLN A 30 -0.88 -5.43 -1.69
N GLY A 31 -1.61 -5.51 -0.59
CA GLY A 31 -3.06 -5.66 -0.67
C GLY A 31 -3.70 -4.47 -1.36
N TRP A 32 -3.20 -3.28 -1.07
CA TRP A 32 -3.70 -2.07 -1.70
C TRP A 32 -3.46 -2.09 -3.20
N LEU A 33 -2.26 -2.49 -3.60
CA LEU A 33 -1.91 -2.55 -5.01
C LEU A 33 -2.75 -3.58 -5.75
N MET A 34 -2.93 -4.74 -5.15
CA MET A 34 -3.71 -5.79 -5.77
C MET A 34 -5.17 -5.38 -5.91
N ARG A 35 -5.67 -4.69 -4.91
CA ARG A 35 -7.05 -4.23 -4.95
C ARG A 35 -7.25 -3.22 -6.08
N ARG A 36 -6.29 -2.33 -6.25
CA ARG A 36 -6.37 -1.35 -7.32
C ARG A 36 -6.32 -2.01 -8.69
N ALA A 37 -5.41 -2.97 -8.82
CA ALA A 37 -5.27 -3.67 -10.08
C ALA A 37 -6.53 -4.44 -10.43
N GLY A 38 -7.10 -5.13 -9.43
CA GLY A 38 -8.32 -5.87 -9.64
C GLY A 38 -9.49 -4.98 -9.99
N ASP A 39 -9.59 -3.88 -9.28
CA ASP A 39 -10.66 -2.93 -9.53
C ASP A 39 -10.54 -2.34 -10.94
N TYR A 40 -9.32 -2.10 -11.34
CA TYR A 40 -9.06 -1.51 -12.64
C TYR A 40 -9.40 -2.46 -13.77
N SER A 41 -9.10 -3.72 -13.61
CA SER A 41 -9.34 -4.70 -14.67
C SER A 41 -10.71 -5.32 -14.58
N ALA A 42 -11.47 -5.00 -13.56
CA ALA A 42 -12.81 -5.54 -13.41
C ALA A 42 -13.77 -5.00 -14.45
N ARG A 43 -13.36 -4.05 -15.21
CA ARG A 43 -14.20 -3.44 -16.24
C ARG A 43 -14.30 -4.29 -17.50
#